data_a8245e274c60fc5d031b52b03b4a266d
#
_entry.id   a8245e274c60fc5d031b52b03b4a266d
#
_cell.length_a   1.000
_cell.length_b   1.000
_cell.length_c   1.000
_cell.angle_alpha   90.00
_cell.angle_beta   90.00
_cell.angle_gamma   90.00
#
_symmetry.space_group_name_H-M   'P 1'
#
loop_
_entity.id
_entity.type
_entity.pdbx_description
1 polymer ?
#
loop_
_entity_poly.entity_id
_entity_poly.type
_entity_poly.pdbx_seq_one_letter_code
_entity_poly.pdbx_strand_id
1 'polypeptide(L)'
;MSPLRHAGARPAPAVLIYPYAWVSETLTDNVNNTHSPRTSAAITNLGPGLSLSVDSPRLQAIASGSASGSIYLPTSLSNLDQVYGNLYANGQRTIYPDLAFVDFQSLITQTTTLPGFGFQNLSTLPSNQKTQQYIVNVSPYLRKSFDGSVDTELRYRLSYDAYGGATTVATAPSTTLGSNTLNEGTFIAATGENFQKFLSRFTADAATYTAAPTAKNSQVSAFNDFEYRFTPGIAGLARLGYQNQQYPGSPAANFAGLTWLAGGQLGTLGPDQPAYVILEYGRQQGVYGITGAAQVSLTPTLLLTASAVQGVAAQGQIFANNLATSTFSPSGAIVNVTTGLPTAFYNPGVGLSNNVYRQHIYNVGLSEVIPPNFYSLFLFYNQQQSLTPPITAPTNSLGVYLSYSRSMRPDLTGYASVGFVNSVNAPTVTTVAAPTVSTTSFDTVTTQLGINYVFGRSLTGSILYTFSYQNNGAVLAGGRTGDVLVNQIQFQLSKTF
;
A
#
# COMPACT_ATOMS: atom_id res chain seq x y z
N MET A 1 7.90 2.83 18.10
CA MET A 1 8.68 4.01 18.54
C MET A 1 10.14 3.79 18.15
N SER A 2 10.76 4.67 17.34
CA SER A 2 12.20 4.57 17.07
C SER A 2 12.98 4.99 18.31
N PRO A 3 14.00 4.23 18.75
CA PRO A 3 14.82 4.61 19.88
C PRO A 3 15.68 5.82 19.52
N LEU A 4 15.70 6.82 20.39
CA LEU A 4 16.60 7.96 20.33
C LEU A 4 18.07 7.46 20.40
N ARG A 5 18.82 7.62 19.32
CA ARG A 5 20.27 7.41 19.33
C ARG A 5 20.93 8.52 20.17
N HIS A 6 21.76 8.15 21.12
CA HIS A 6 22.57 9.08 21.90
C HIS A 6 23.49 9.90 20.98
N ALA A 7 23.65 11.17 21.35
CA ALA A 7 24.46 12.17 20.65
C ALA A 7 25.97 11.87 20.73
N GLY A 8 26.44 10.98 19.87
CA GLY A 8 27.84 11.00 19.42
C GLY A 8 27.99 12.05 18.34
N ALA A 9 29.16 12.62 18.17
CA ALA A 9 29.46 13.62 17.13
C ALA A 9 28.92 13.16 15.78
N ARG A 10 27.82 13.78 15.31
CA ARG A 10 27.17 13.40 14.06
C ARG A 10 28.04 13.85 12.89
N PRO A 11 28.23 12.99 11.87
CA PRO A 11 28.88 13.42 10.64
C PRO A 11 28.13 14.62 10.03
N ALA A 12 28.82 15.40 9.21
CA ALA A 12 28.21 16.53 8.49
C ALA A 12 26.93 16.06 7.73
N PRO A 13 25.91 16.91 7.63
CA PRO A 13 24.67 16.57 6.97
C PRO A 13 24.94 16.07 5.55
N ALA A 14 24.55 14.84 5.25
CA ALA A 14 24.70 14.25 3.93
C ALA A 14 23.45 14.52 3.11
N VAL A 15 23.61 15.23 2.01
CA VAL A 15 22.59 15.33 0.96
C VAL A 15 23.12 14.58 -0.25
N LEU A 16 22.44 13.49 -0.61
CA LEU A 16 22.79 12.66 -1.74
C LEU A 16 21.72 12.82 -2.81
N ILE A 17 22.14 13.18 -4.01
CA ILE A 17 21.25 13.38 -5.16
C ILE A 17 21.76 12.50 -6.29
N TYR A 18 20.90 11.61 -6.79
CA TYR A 18 21.19 10.68 -7.87
C TYR A 18 20.19 10.90 -9.01
N PRO A 19 20.52 11.77 -9.99
CA PRO A 19 19.75 11.84 -11.23
C PRO A 19 19.95 10.57 -12.03
N TYR A 20 18.87 10.11 -12.69
CA TYR A 20 18.91 8.97 -13.58
C TYR A 20 18.00 9.18 -14.78
N ALA A 21 18.25 8.43 -15.84
CA ALA A 21 17.34 8.33 -16.97
C ALA A 21 17.20 6.86 -17.37
N TRP A 22 16.05 6.51 -17.91
CA TRP A 22 15.77 5.17 -18.35
C TRP A 22 14.98 5.15 -19.66
N VAL A 23 15.12 4.06 -20.40
CA VAL A 23 14.34 3.72 -21.57
C VAL A 23 13.98 2.25 -21.50
N SER A 24 12.77 1.92 -21.88
CA SER A 24 12.36 0.53 -22.04
C SER A 24 11.53 0.34 -23.29
N GLU A 25 11.65 -0.86 -23.87
CA GLU A 25 10.82 -1.34 -24.96
C GLU A 25 10.08 -2.57 -24.50
N THR A 26 8.76 -2.57 -24.63
CA THR A 26 7.90 -3.70 -24.28
C THR A 26 7.14 -4.18 -25.50
N LEU A 27 7.30 -5.45 -25.82
CA LEU A 27 6.51 -6.14 -26.83
C LEU A 27 5.41 -6.93 -26.13
N THR A 28 4.15 -6.76 -26.57
CA THR A 28 3.00 -7.48 -26.03
C THR A 28 2.13 -8.03 -27.14
N ASP A 29 1.54 -9.19 -26.92
CA ASP A 29 0.59 -9.83 -27.83
C ASP A 29 -0.87 -9.37 -27.62
N ASN A 30 -1.15 -8.65 -26.51
CA ASN A 30 -2.50 -8.25 -26.15
C ASN A 30 -2.52 -6.94 -25.32
N VAL A 31 -2.26 -5.81 -25.96
CA VAL A 31 -2.17 -4.49 -25.31
C VAL A 31 -3.47 -4.06 -24.64
N ASN A 32 -4.61 -4.48 -25.15
CA ASN A 32 -5.92 -4.10 -24.66
C ASN A 32 -6.42 -5.00 -23.53
N ASN A 33 -5.71 -6.07 -23.17
CA ASN A 33 -6.13 -7.08 -22.21
C ASN A 33 -7.54 -7.62 -22.50
N THR A 34 -7.79 -7.99 -23.75
CA THR A 34 -9.09 -8.49 -24.22
C THR A 34 -9.02 -9.97 -24.53
N HIS A 35 -10.18 -10.66 -24.40
CA HIS A 35 -10.31 -12.04 -24.83
C HIS A 35 -10.14 -12.16 -26.35
N SER A 36 -10.86 -11.34 -27.10
CA SER A 36 -10.83 -11.30 -28.58
C SER A 36 -11.47 -9.99 -29.07
N PRO A 37 -10.93 -9.31 -30.13
CA PRO A 37 -9.64 -9.60 -30.75
C PRO A 37 -8.46 -9.20 -29.88
N ARG A 38 -7.35 -9.93 -29.92
CA ARG A 38 -6.08 -9.53 -29.33
C ARG A 38 -5.36 -8.55 -30.25
N THR A 39 -4.71 -7.57 -29.66
CA THR A 39 -3.94 -6.55 -30.39
C THR A 39 -2.51 -6.55 -29.90
N SER A 40 -1.58 -6.89 -30.79
CA SER A 40 -0.15 -6.80 -30.48
C SER A 40 0.34 -5.37 -30.56
N ALA A 41 1.28 -4.99 -29.70
CA ALA A 41 1.88 -3.66 -29.68
C ALA A 41 3.35 -3.72 -29.24
N ALA A 42 4.10 -2.73 -29.69
CA ALA A 42 5.37 -2.33 -29.12
C ALA A 42 5.16 -1.02 -28.35
N ILE A 43 5.69 -0.95 -27.13
CA ILE A 43 5.50 0.19 -26.22
C ILE A 43 6.88 0.69 -25.80
N THR A 44 7.25 1.86 -26.28
CA THR A 44 8.47 2.54 -25.87
C THR A 44 8.16 3.44 -24.68
N ASN A 45 8.83 3.23 -23.56
CA ASN A 45 8.76 4.11 -22.39
C ASN A 45 10.13 4.74 -22.16
N LEU A 46 10.15 6.02 -21.86
CA LEU A 46 11.36 6.73 -21.49
C LEU A 46 11.08 7.82 -20.48
N GLY A 47 12.07 8.15 -19.67
CA GLY A 47 11.91 9.23 -18.72
C GLY A 47 13.15 9.54 -17.89
N PRO A 48 13.29 10.80 -17.44
CA PRO A 48 14.22 11.19 -16.39
C PRO A 48 13.66 10.85 -15.00
N GLY A 49 14.56 10.67 -14.06
CA GLY A 49 14.22 10.48 -12.66
C GLY A 49 15.26 11.07 -11.73
N LEU A 50 14.90 11.15 -10.46
CA LEU A 50 15.73 11.69 -9.40
C LEU A 50 15.50 10.90 -8.12
N SER A 51 16.59 10.48 -7.48
CA SER A 51 16.57 9.97 -6.09
C SER A 51 17.31 10.94 -5.17
N LEU A 52 16.71 11.23 -4.02
CA LEU A 52 17.21 12.15 -3.01
C LEU A 52 17.23 11.44 -1.67
N SER A 53 18.34 11.56 -0.95
CA SER A 53 18.45 11.18 0.46
C SER A 53 19.07 12.34 1.23
N VAL A 54 18.39 12.77 2.30
CA VAL A 54 18.84 13.81 3.20
C VAL A 54 18.93 13.24 4.60
N ASP A 55 20.10 13.29 5.20
CA ASP A 55 20.31 12.94 6.60
C ASP A 55 21.01 14.10 7.30
N SER A 56 20.22 14.89 8.04
CA SER A 56 20.70 16.00 8.84
C SER A 56 20.04 16.00 10.21
N PRO A 57 20.58 16.70 11.23
CA PRO A 57 20.00 16.76 12.56
C PRO A 57 18.57 17.27 12.60
N ARG A 58 18.16 18.06 11.59
CA ARG A 58 16.83 18.68 11.54
C ARG A 58 15.93 18.18 10.41
N LEU A 59 16.48 17.47 9.44
CA LEU A 59 15.72 16.96 8.30
C LEU A 59 16.25 15.56 7.93
N GLN A 60 15.41 14.57 8.06
CA GLN A 60 15.62 13.24 7.50
C GLN A 60 14.57 13.03 6.42
N ALA A 61 15.01 12.76 5.20
CA ALA A 61 14.10 12.60 4.08
C ALA A 61 14.69 11.68 3.01
N ILE A 62 13.82 10.91 2.40
CA ILE A 62 14.09 10.12 1.20
C ILE A 62 13.03 10.43 0.18
N ALA A 63 13.41 10.56 -1.07
CA ALA A 63 12.49 10.70 -2.17
C ALA A 63 13.04 10.00 -3.41
N SER A 64 12.18 9.40 -4.20
CA SER A 64 12.52 8.86 -5.51
C SER A 64 11.34 9.07 -6.45
N GLY A 65 11.62 9.63 -7.63
CA GLY A 65 10.56 9.89 -8.60
C GLY A 65 11.07 9.97 -10.02
N SER A 66 10.16 9.78 -10.97
CA SER A 66 10.41 9.89 -12.40
C SER A 66 9.18 10.47 -13.12
N ALA A 67 9.43 11.18 -14.21
CA ALA A 67 8.43 11.49 -15.21
C ALA A 67 8.69 10.60 -16.43
N SER A 68 7.64 10.03 -17.04
CA SER A 68 7.75 9.03 -18.07
C SER A 68 6.78 9.30 -19.20
N GLY A 69 7.23 9.11 -20.43
CA GLY A 69 6.38 9.08 -21.64
C GLY A 69 6.27 7.66 -22.18
N SER A 70 5.05 7.26 -22.58
CA SER A 70 4.78 6.00 -23.27
C SER A 70 4.31 6.29 -24.69
N ILE A 71 4.91 5.62 -25.67
CA ILE A 71 4.56 5.69 -27.10
C ILE A 71 4.17 4.29 -27.56
N TYR A 72 3.00 4.18 -28.15
CA TYR A 72 2.44 2.90 -28.61
C TYR A 72 2.56 2.75 -30.12
N LEU A 73 3.02 1.59 -30.56
CA LEU A 73 3.12 1.22 -31.97
C LEU A 73 2.28 -0.05 -32.23
N PRO A 74 1.60 -0.15 -33.41
CA PRO A 74 1.58 0.78 -34.53
C PRO A 74 0.87 2.12 -34.21
N THR A 75 1.03 3.10 -35.05
CA THR A 75 0.49 4.47 -34.89
C THR A 75 -1.05 4.51 -34.78
N SER A 76 -1.76 3.46 -35.19
CA SER A 76 -3.19 3.30 -34.92
C SER A 76 -3.54 3.22 -33.42
N LEU A 77 -2.56 3.00 -32.55
CA LEU A 77 -2.66 2.96 -31.10
C LEU A 77 -2.17 4.24 -30.43
N SER A 78 -1.86 5.30 -31.18
CA SER A 78 -1.34 6.57 -30.61
C SER A 78 -2.30 7.26 -29.65
N ASN A 79 -3.60 6.92 -29.69
CA ASN A 79 -4.57 7.36 -28.69
C ASN A 79 -4.31 6.78 -27.29
N LEU A 80 -3.42 5.80 -27.14
CA LEU A 80 -2.97 5.23 -25.87
C LEU A 80 -1.69 5.90 -25.35
N ASP A 81 -1.03 6.75 -26.17
CA ASP A 81 0.16 7.50 -25.76
C ASP A 81 -0.16 8.34 -24.52
N GLN A 82 0.76 8.38 -23.57
CA GLN A 82 0.54 9.04 -22.30
C GLN A 82 1.83 9.52 -21.64
N VAL A 83 1.68 10.54 -20.79
CA VAL A 83 2.72 10.98 -19.87
C VAL A 83 2.24 10.72 -18.44
N TYR A 84 3.11 10.18 -17.61
CA TYR A 84 2.81 9.88 -16.22
C TYR A 84 4.02 10.14 -15.33
N GLY A 85 3.74 10.31 -14.04
CA GLY A 85 4.77 10.46 -13.01
C GLY A 85 4.73 9.33 -12.00
N ASN A 86 5.87 9.03 -11.41
CA ASN A 86 5.99 8.23 -10.20
C ASN A 86 6.80 9.02 -9.19
N LEU A 87 6.35 9.10 -7.96
CA LEU A 87 7.05 9.73 -6.86
C LEU A 87 6.70 9.00 -5.57
N TYR A 88 7.69 8.66 -4.81
CA TYR A 88 7.53 8.40 -3.39
C TYR A 88 8.47 9.30 -2.62
N ALA A 89 7.95 9.99 -1.61
CA ALA A 89 8.74 10.79 -0.70
C ALA A 89 8.27 10.55 0.73
N ASN A 90 9.21 10.48 1.65
CA ASN A 90 8.96 10.38 3.07
C ASN A 90 10.03 11.16 3.82
N GLY A 91 9.63 11.94 4.81
CA GLY A 91 10.59 12.67 5.62
C GLY A 91 9.98 13.26 6.88
N GLN A 92 10.88 13.61 7.80
CA GLN A 92 10.58 14.25 9.06
C GLN A 92 11.48 15.47 9.24
N ARG A 93 10.88 16.58 9.60
CA ARG A 93 11.60 17.81 9.97
C ARG A 93 11.40 18.14 11.44
N THR A 94 12.49 18.34 12.15
CA THR A 94 12.50 18.91 13.50
C THR A 94 12.42 20.44 13.40
N ILE A 95 11.32 21.02 13.86
CA ILE A 95 11.10 22.48 13.94
C ILE A 95 11.72 23.02 15.22
N TYR A 96 11.38 22.40 16.35
CA TYR A 96 11.95 22.69 17.64
C TYR A 96 12.40 21.38 18.28
N PRO A 97 13.68 21.23 18.67
CA PRO A 97 14.19 19.99 19.25
C PRO A 97 13.34 19.52 20.44
N ASP A 98 13.09 18.22 20.50
CA ASP A 98 12.37 17.51 21.54
C ASP A 98 10.91 17.95 21.77
N LEU A 99 10.38 18.85 20.91
CA LEU A 99 9.01 19.35 21.09
C LEU A 99 8.20 19.37 19.79
N ALA A 100 8.71 19.96 18.70
CA ALA A 100 7.89 20.23 17.52
C ALA A 100 8.50 19.63 16.25
N PHE A 101 7.68 18.90 15.51
CA PHE A 101 8.07 18.14 14.33
C PHE A 101 7.03 18.28 13.22
N VAL A 102 7.43 18.01 12.00
CA VAL A 102 6.54 17.87 10.84
C VAL A 102 6.96 16.62 10.07
N ASP A 103 6.05 15.67 9.92
CA ASP A 103 6.22 14.55 8.99
C ASP A 103 5.56 14.92 7.66
N PHE A 104 6.16 14.48 6.55
CA PHE A 104 5.57 14.61 5.23
C PHE A 104 5.78 13.33 4.43
N GLN A 105 4.77 12.97 3.65
CA GLN A 105 4.78 11.82 2.78
C GLN A 105 4.05 12.15 1.49
N SER A 106 4.54 11.63 0.38
CA SER A 106 3.88 11.78 -0.91
C SER A 106 4.02 10.51 -1.73
N LEU A 107 2.94 10.13 -2.39
CA LEU A 107 2.91 9.06 -3.38
C LEU A 107 2.25 9.59 -4.65
N ILE A 108 2.95 9.48 -5.77
CA ILE A 108 2.40 9.64 -7.11
C ILE A 108 2.65 8.30 -7.80
N THR A 109 1.59 7.64 -8.23
CA THR A 109 1.71 6.33 -8.86
C THR A 109 0.58 6.11 -9.85
N GLN A 110 0.78 5.19 -10.78
CA GLN A 110 -0.32 4.68 -11.57
C GLN A 110 -1.05 3.58 -10.79
N THR A 111 -2.36 3.51 -10.95
CA THR A 111 -3.19 2.47 -10.37
C THR A 111 -4.23 2.01 -11.37
N THR A 112 -4.62 0.74 -11.29
CA THR A 112 -5.67 0.20 -12.16
C THR A 112 -7.05 0.63 -11.69
N THR A 113 -7.92 0.94 -12.64
CA THR A 113 -9.33 1.25 -12.38
C THR A 113 -10.20 -0.01 -12.29
N LEU A 114 -9.69 -1.15 -12.77
CA LEU A 114 -10.42 -2.40 -12.89
C LEU A 114 -9.93 -3.44 -11.88
N PRO A 115 -10.82 -4.31 -11.36
CA PRO A 115 -10.41 -5.46 -10.58
C PRO A 115 -9.65 -6.49 -11.43
N GLY A 116 -8.77 -7.28 -10.80
CA GLY A 116 -8.06 -8.39 -11.43
C GLY A 116 -6.69 -8.09 -12.01
N PHE A 117 -6.31 -6.83 -12.22
CA PHE A 117 -5.05 -6.47 -12.89
C PHE A 117 -3.88 -6.14 -11.95
N GLY A 118 -4.01 -6.41 -10.66
CA GLY A 118 -3.09 -5.93 -9.63
C GLY A 118 -1.65 -6.42 -9.67
N PHE A 119 -1.33 -7.47 -10.43
CA PHE A 119 0.03 -8.02 -10.54
C PHE A 119 0.67 -7.81 -11.91
N GLN A 120 -0.01 -7.10 -12.81
CA GLN A 120 0.54 -6.78 -14.12
C GLN A 120 1.44 -5.53 -14.05
N ASN A 121 2.30 -5.40 -15.03
CA ASN A 121 3.09 -4.18 -15.18
C ASN A 121 2.16 -3.02 -15.60
N LEU A 122 1.87 -2.11 -14.67
CA LEU A 122 0.96 -0.99 -14.89
C LEU A 122 1.42 -0.06 -16.02
N SER A 123 2.73 0.00 -16.30
CA SER A 123 3.25 0.85 -17.39
C SER A 123 2.78 0.39 -18.77
N THR A 124 2.43 -0.88 -18.92
CA THR A 124 1.99 -1.48 -20.19
C THR A 124 0.47 -1.54 -20.36
N LEU A 125 -0.30 -1.23 -19.31
CA LEU A 125 -1.75 -1.13 -19.42
C LEU A 125 -2.15 0.10 -20.24
N PRO A 126 -3.20 0.01 -21.07
CA PRO A 126 -3.70 1.16 -21.79
C PRO A 126 -4.26 2.25 -20.86
N SER A 127 -4.28 3.47 -21.35
CA SER A 127 -4.65 4.66 -20.56
C SER A 127 -6.06 4.60 -19.99
N ASN A 128 -6.99 3.89 -20.62
CA ASN A 128 -8.37 3.71 -20.16
C ASN A 128 -8.55 2.66 -19.06
N GLN A 129 -7.51 1.88 -18.73
CA GLN A 129 -7.53 0.86 -17.67
C GLN A 129 -6.77 1.29 -16.42
N LYS A 130 -6.14 2.45 -16.44
CA LYS A 130 -5.36 2.98 -15.33
C LYS A 130 -5.58 4.47 -15.14
N THR A 131 -5.26 4.95 -13.97
CA THR A 131 -5.26 6.38 -13.64
C THR A 131 -4.03 6.74 -12.84
N GLN A 132 -3.66 8.01 -12.87
CA GLN A 132 -2.63 8.56 -12.03
C GLN A 132 -3.24 8.89 -10.66
N GLN A 133 -2.69 8.35 -9.59
CA GLN A 133 -3.08 8.67 -8.22
C GLN A 133 -2.03 9.55 -7.56
N TYR A 134 -2.49 10.54 -6.81
CA TYR A 134 -1.69 11.49 -6.04
C TYR A 134 -2.12 11.44 -4.59
N ILE A 135 -1.25 11.05 -3.67
CA ILE A 135 -1.51 11.07 -2.23
C ILE A 135 -0.44 11.92 -1.57
N VAL A 136 -0.86 12.89 -0.76
CA VAL A 136 0.05 13.74 0.03
C VAL A 136 -0.44 13.78 1.47
N ASN A 137 0.44 13.48 2.40
CA ASN A 137 0.22 13.61 3.84
C ASN A 137 1.19 14.63 4.43
N VAL A 138 0.69 15.54 5.23
CA VAL A 138 1.49 16.48 6.05
C VAL A 138 0.97 16.42 7.48
N SER A 139 1.88 16.17 8.42
CA SER A 139 1.52 15.95 9.82
C SER A 139 2.42 16.73 10.76
N PRO A 140 2.09 18.01 11.10
CA PRO A 140 2.71 18.69 12.20
C PRO A 140 2.30 18.06 13.53
N TYR A 141 3.24 17.94 14.46
CA TYR A 141 2.95 17.43 15.78
C TYR A 141 3.89 17.99 16.86
N LEU A 142 3.35 17.98 18.07
CA LEU A 142 4.07 18.28 19.30
C LEU A 142 4.24 16.99 20.10
N ARG A 143 5.45 16.73 20.58
CA ARG A 143 5.74 15.60 21.47
C ARG A 143 6.48 16.10 22.69
N LYS A 144 6.08 15.63 23.87
CA LYS A 144 6.74 15.95 25.12
C LYS A 144 6.76 14.74 26.03
N SER A 145 7.96 14.43 26.59
CA SER A 145 8.12 13.49 27.68
C SER A 145 8.21 14.28 28.99
N PHE A 146 7.48 13.83 30.00
CA PHE A 146 7.45 14.39 31.35
C PHE A 146 8.21 13.47 32.30
N ASP A 147 9.51 13.66 32.39
CA ASP A 147 10.45 12.98 33.29
C ASP A 147 10.30 11.43 33.27
N GLY A 148 10.04 10.87 32.08
CA GLY A 148 9.86 9.42 31.90
C GLY A 148 8.57 8.87 32.52
N SER A 149 7.71 9.72 33.08
CA SER A 149 6.43 9.30 33.67
C SER A 149 5.31 9.25 32.67
N VAL A 150 5.20 10.28 31.82
CA VAL A 150 4.16 10.35 30.78
C VAL A 150 4.76 10.92 29.50
N ASP A 151 4.51 10.26 28.39
CA ASP A 151 4.81 10.74 27.04
C ASP A 151 3.52 11.23 26.40
N THR A 152 3.56 12.44 25.83
CA THR A 152 2.40 13.01 25.13
C THR A 152 2.72 13.35 23.71
N GLU A 153 1.73 13.20 22.83
CA GLU A 153 1.81 13.66 21.45
C GLU A 153 0.46 14.28 21.05
N LEU A 154 0.52 15.47 20.45
CA LEU A 154 -0.61 16.10 19.80
C LEU A 154 -0.25 16.25 18.32
N ARG A 155 -0.97 15.56 17.47
CA ARG A 155 -0.74 15.49 16.02
C ARG A 155 -1.95 16.00 15.26
N TYR A 156 -1.69 16.79 14.23
CA TYR A 156 -2.66 17.08 13.18
C TYR A 156 -2.16 16.46 11.88
N ARG A 157 -3.04 15.83 11.12
CA ARG A 157 -2.75 15.26 9.81
C ARG A 157 -3.70 15.85 8.76
N LEU A 158 -3.14 16.41 7.72
CA LEU A 158 -3.82 16.76 6.48
C LEU A 158 -3.39 15.74 5.42
N SER A 159 -4.35 15.06 4.82
CA SER A 159 -4.11 14.20 3.67
C SER A 159 -4.98 14.62 2.50
N TYR A 160 -4.38 14.63 1.32
CA TYR A 160 -5.07 14.89 0.06
C TYR A 160 -4.82 13.71 -0.89
N ASP A 161 -5.89 13.14 -1.43
CA ASP A 161 -5.88 12.06 -2.41
C ASP A 161 -6.65 12.53 -3.65
N ALA A 162 -6.03 12.41 -4.83
CA ALA A 162 -6.64 12.82 -6.08
C ALA A 162 -6.28 11.85 -7.21
N TYR A 163 -7.10 11.84 -8.25
CA TYR A 163 -6.91 11.02 -9.43
C TYR A 163 -6.79 11.87 -10.67
N GLY A 164 -5.82 11.55 -11.55
CA GLY A 164 -5.58 12.25 -12.80
C GLY A 164 -6.55 11.82 -13.88
N GLY A 165 -7.23 12.80 -14.47
CA GLY A 165 -8.19 12.59 -15.55
C GLY A 165 -9.63 12.36 -15.03
N ALA A 166 -10.61 12.56 -15.92
CA ALA A 166 -11.99 12.18 -15.65
C ALA A 166 -12.13 10.66 -15.81
N THR A 167 -11.74 9.92 -14.79
CA THR A 167 -11.86 8.47 -14.80
C THR A 167 -13.30 8.10 -14.46
N THR A 168 -14.08 7.81 -15.47
CA THR A 168 -15.33 7.06 -15.29
C THR A 168 -14.94 5.63 -14.92
N VAL A 169 -15.06 5.32 -13.63
CA VAL A 169 -14.87 3.92 -13.20
C VAL A 169 -16.01 3.09 -13.77
N ALA A 170 -15.67 2.06 -14.51
CA ALA A 170 -16.65 1.18 -15.15
C ALA A 170 -17.50 0.34 -14.16
N THR A 171 -17.36 0.53 -12.85
CA THR A 171 -17.94 -0.36 -11.81
C THR A 171 -19.17 0.20 -11.08
N ALA A 172 -19.63 1.42 -11.41
CA ALA A 172 -20.86 1.98 -10.84
C ALA A 172 -21.46 3.02 -11.79
N PRO A 173 -22.74 3.42 -11.65
CA PRO A 173 -23.29 4.48 -12.46
C PRO A 173 -22.40 5.73 -12.30
N SER A 174 -21.59 6.01 -13.32
CA SER A 174 -20.75 7.21 -13.55
C SER A 174 -20.23 7.94 -12.30
N THR A 175 -19.66 7.24 -11.33
CA THR A 175 -18.97 7.91 -10.23
C THR A 175 -17.60 8.36 -10.73
N THR A 176 -17.48 9.62 -11.04
CA THR A 176 -16.19 10.28 -11.25
C THR A 176 -15.37 10.12 -9.98
N LEU A 177 -14.18 9.53 -10.09
CA LEU A 177 -13.23 9.53 -8.97
C LEU A 177 -12.87 11.00 -8.69
N GLY A 178 -13.32 11.51 -7.56
CA GLY A 178 -13.03 12.87 -7.14
C GLY A 178 -11.82 12.95 -6.22
N SER A 179 -11.36 14.16 -5.97
CA SER A 179 -10.37 14.38 -4.92
C SER A 179 -10.98 14.19 -3.53
N ASN A 180 -10.18 13.71 -2.62
CA ASN A 180 -10.55 13.46 -1.23
C ASN A 180 -9.62 14.22 -0.30
N THR A 181 -10.15 14.71 0.82
CA THR A 181 -9.36 15.37 1.84
C THR A 181 -9.66 14.76 3.21
N LEU A 182 -8.61 14.36 3.91
CA LEU A 182 -8.68 13.90 5.30
C LEU A 182 -8.05 14.97 6.20
N ASN A 183 -8.81 15.41 7.21
CA ASN A 183 -8.30 16.22 8.32
C ASN A 183 -8.46 15.40 9.59
N GLU A 184 -7.40 15.19 10.32
CA GLU A 184 -7.37 14.36 11.52
C GLU A 184 -6.56 15.04 12.61
N GLY A 185 -7.12 15.09 13.81
CA GLY A 185 -6.44 15.50 15.03
C GLY A 185 -6.34 14.32 15.98
N THR A 186 -5.13 13.98 16.44
CA THR A 186 -4.88 12.87 17.36
C THR A 186 -4.14 13.37 18.59
N PHE A 187 -4.65 13.05 19.76
CA PHE A 187 -3.96 13.22 21.04
C PHE A 187 -3.62 11.86 21.63
N ILE A 188 -2.37 11.70 22.07
CA ILE A 188 -1.87 10.49 22.71
C ILE A 188 -1.26 10.90 24.06
N ALA A 189 -1.59 10.14 25.11
CA ALA A 189 -0.89 10.19 26.39
C ALA A 189 -0.56 8.75 26.79
N ALA A 190 0.70 8.43 26.94
CA ALA A 190 1.17 7.08 27.26
C ALA A 190 2.06 7.10 28.50
N THR A 191 2.06 6.01 29.26
CA THR A 191 3.04 5.80 30.34
C THR A 191 4.46 5.85 29.75
N GLY A 192 5.35 6.59 30.42
CA GLY A 192 6.73 6.73 30.03
C GLY A 192 7.61 5.56 30.45
N GLU A 193 8.93 5.72 30.30
CA GLU A 193 9.94 4.69 30.52
C GLU A 193 10.06 4.20 31.98
N ASN A 194 9.54 4.97 32.94
CA ASN A 194 9.51 4.60 34.37
C ASN A 194 8.55 3.42 34.64
N PHE A 195 7.63 3.14 33.72
CA PHE A 195 6.67 2.04 33.84
C PHE A 195 7.16 0.84 33.06
N GLN A 196 7.40 -0.28 33.73
CA GLN A 196 7.94 -1.48 33.10
C GLN A 196 6.93 -2.63 32.96
N LYS A 197 6.02 -2.76 33.94
CA LYS A 197 5.06 -3.86 34.03
C LYS A 197 3.67 -3.50 33.50
N PHE A 198 3.17 -2.32 33.88
CA PHE A 198 1.87 -1.85 33.46
C PHE A 198 2.02 -0.63 32.57
N LEU A 199 1.63 -0.77 31.33
CA LEU A 199 1.66 0.31 30.33
C LEU A 199 0.22 0.66 29.98
N SER A 200 -0.02 1.95 29.84
CA SER A 200 -1.31 2.49 29.45
C SER A 200 -1.09 3.55 28.37
N ARG A 201 -1.91 3.53 27.33
CA ARG A 201 -1.87 4.51 26.24
C ARG A 201 -3.27 4.98 25.94
N PHE A 202 -3.59 6.18 26.35
CA PHE A 202 -4.81 6.86 25.96
C PHE A 202 -4.63 7.48 24.57
N THR A 203 -5.62 7.29 23.70
CA THR A 203 -5.68 7.92 22.37
C THR A 203 -7.05 8.53 22.19
N ALA A 204 -7.09 9.82 21.83
CA ALA A 204 -8.29 10.49 21.35
C ALA A 204 -8.04 10.96 19.92
N ASP A 205 -8.98 10.69 19.04
CA ASP A 205 -8.88 10.97 17.61
C ASP A 205 -10.18 11.60 17.11
N ALA A 206 -10.03 12.61 16.25
CA ALA A 206 -11.15 13.23 15.55
C ALA A 206 -10.76 13.45 14.09
N ALA A 207 -11.48 12.83 13.18
CA ALA A 207 -11.21 12.90 11.76
C ALA A 207 -12.44 13.31 10.95
N THR A 208 -12.21 14.10 9.91
CA THR A 208 -13.20 14.38 8.85
C THR A 208 -12.61 13.99 7.51
N TYR A 209 -13.32 13.20 6.77
CA TYR A 209 -12.96 12.78 5.43
C TYR A 209 -14.02 13.28 4.45
N THR A 210 -13.61 14.11 3.51
CA THR A 210 -14.48 14.68 2.48
C THR A 210 -14.16 13.99 1.16
N ALA A 211 -15.13 13.26 0.62
CA ALA A 211 -15.08 12.70 -0.72
C ALA A 211 -15.89 13.57 -1.67
N ALA A 212 -15.28 13.99 -2.78
CA ALA A 212 -16.01 14.76 -3.79
C ALA A 212 -17.16 13.92 -4.41
N PRO A 213 -18.32 14.51 -4.77
CA PRO A 213 -18.58 15.96 -4.70
C PRO A 213 -19.18 16.45 -3.39
N THR A 214 -19.72 15.62 -2.47
CA THR A 214 -20.52 16.13 -1.34
C THR A 214 -20.50 15.31 -0.05
N ALA A 215 -19.92 14.12 -0.01
CA ALA A 215 -19.98 13.28 1.18
C ALA A 215 -18.91 13.69 2.21
N LYS A 216 -19.33 14.25 3.33
CA LYS A 216 -18.47 14.52 4.48
C LYS A 216 -18.67 13.44 5.53
N ASN A 217 -17.69 12.57 5.65
CA ASN A 217 -17.66 11.54 6.68
C ASN A 217 -16.97 12.09 7.94
N SER A 218 -17.37 11.66 9.11
CA SER A 218 -16.74 12.05 10.37
C SER A 218 -16.51 10.85 11.28
N GLN A 219 -15.43 10.90 12.02
CA GLN A 219 -15.08 9.90 13.01
C GLN A 219 -14.54 10.59 14.25
N VAL A 220 -15.01 10.17 15.41
CA VAL A 220 -14.45 10.56 16.71
C VAL A 220 -14.27 9.29 17.53
N SER A 221 -13.11 9.10 18.10
CA SER A 221 -12.81 7.97 18.98
C SER A 221 -12.00 8.40 20.19
N ALA A 222 -12.23 7.73 21.30
CA ALA A 222 -11.38 7.81 22.48
C ALA A 222 -11.28 6.42 23.10
N PHE A 223 -10.07 5.93 23.27
CA PHE A 223 -9.82 4.62 23.85
C PHE A 223 -8.52 4.59 24.64
N ASN A 224 -8.44 3.62 25.54
CA ASN A 224 -7.25 3.33 26.29
C ASN A 224 -6.79 1.91 25.97
N ASP A 225 -5.53 1.78 25.60
CA ASP A 225 -4.82 0.52 25.46
C ASP A 225 -4.08 0.22 26.74
N PHE A 226 -4.22 -0.99 27.25
CA PHE A 226 -3.54 -1.50 28.41
C PHE A 226 -2.64 -2.66 28.03
N GLU A 227 -1.41 -2.66 28.54
CA GLU A 227 -0.47 -3.76 28.41
C GLU A 227 0.01 -4.12 29.83
N TYR A 228 -0.14 -5.39 30.20
CA TYR A 228 0.42 -5.92 31.43
C TYR A 228 1.47 -6.99 31.10
N ARG A 229 2.71 -6.72 31.45
CA ARG A 229 3.86 -7.61 31.22
C ARG A 229 4.01 -8.59 32.36
N PHE A 230 3.64 -9.83 32.11
CA PHE A 230 3.87 -10.94 33.06
C PHE A 230 5.36 -11.25 33.17
N THR A 231 6.02 -11.28 31.99
CA THR A 231 7.48 -11.43 31.82
C THR A 231 7.95 -10.49 30.70
N PRO A 232 9.26 -10.30 30.50
CA PRO A 232 9.76 -9.49 29.38
C PRO A 232 9.26 -9.95 27.99
N GLY A 233 8.91 -11.23 27.84
CA GLY A 233 8.44 -11.81 26.58
C GLY A 233 6.95 -12.17 26.54
N ILE A 234 6.17 -11.91 27.57
CA ILE A 234 4.72 -12.24 27.61
C ILE A 234 3.94 -11.08 28.21
N ALA A 235 2.99 -10.57 27.43
CA ALA A 235 2.09 -9.52 27.91
C ALA A 235 0.63 -9.82 27.57
N GLY A 236 -0.27 -9.44 28.47
CA GLY A 236 -1.71 -9.33 28.20
C GLY A 236 -2.04 -7.96 27.66
N LEU A 237 -2.90 -7.90 26.66
CA LEU A 237 -3.33 -6.68 25.99
C LEU A 237 -4.83 -6.50 26.14
N ALA A 238 -5.26 -5.26 26.37
CA ALA A 238 -6.67 -4.91 26.36
C ALA A 238 -6.86 -3.49 25.84
N ARG A 239 -7.90 -3.26 25.05
CA ARG A 239 -8.39 -1.94 24.66
C ARG A 239 -9.81 -1.76 25.14
N LEU A 240 -10.13 -0.57 25.63
CA LEU A 240 -11.48 -0.17 25.95
C LEU A 240 -11.69 1.29 25.57
N GLY A 241 -12.80 1.58 24.91
CA GLY A 241 -13.10 2.95 24.50
C GLY A 241 -14.46 3.12 23.87
N TYR A 242 -14.68 4.29 23.32
CA TYR A 242 -15.88 4.67 22.59
C TYR A 242 -15.52 5.23 21.23
N GLN A 243 -16.33 4.89 20.22
CA GLN A 243 -16.16 5.37 18.87
C GLN A 243 -17.51 5.77 18.28
N ASN A 244 -17.51 6.91 17.58
CA ASN A 244 -18.63 7.38 16.78
C ASN A 244 -18.12 7.69 15.36
N GLN A 245 -18.68 7.04 14.38
CA GLN A 245 -18.38 7.29 12.96
C GLN A 245 -19.67 7.45 12.18
N GLN A 246 -19.67 8.41 11.25
CA GLN A 246 -20.81 8.77 10.44
C GLN A 246 -20.39 8.87 8.97
N TYR A 247 -21.09 8.14 8.14
CA TYR A 247 -20.93 8.11 6.69
C TYR A 247 -22.30 8.42 6.06
N PRO A 248 -22.64 9.70 5.80
CA PRO A 248 -23.96 10.09 5.30
C PRO A 248 -24.37 9.42 4.01
N GLY A 249 -23.39 9.17 3.09
CA GLY A 249 -23.60 8.43 1.84
C GLY A 249 -23.66 6.90 2.00
N SER A 250 -23.39 6.38 3.19
CA SER A 250 -23.28 4.95 3.48
C SER A 250 -23.78 4.64 4.89
N PRO A 251 -25.10 4.79 5.18
CA PRO A 251 -25.63 4.65 6.54
C PRO A 251 -25.34 3.31 7.20
N ALA A 252 -25.15 2.25 6.40
CA ALA A 252 -24.76 0.92 6.89
C ALA A 252 -23.35 0.88 7.51
N ALA A 253 -22.53 1.91 7.26
CA ALA A 253 -21.20 2.10 7.84
C ALA A 253 -21.23 2.91 9.15
N ASN A 254 -22.38 3.50 9.52
CA ASN A 254 -22.48 4.28 10.74
C ASN A 254 -22.34 3.38 11.97
N PHE A 255 -21.58 3.86 12.93
CA PHE A 255 -21.38 3.17 14.19
C PHE A 255 -21.21 4.17 15.32
N ALA A 256 -21.92 3.94 16.44
CA ALA A 256 -21.71 4.67 17.68
C ALA A 256 -21.78 3.66 18.85
N GLY A 257 -20.71 3.51 19.60
CA GLY A 257 -20.70 2.55 20.70
C GLY A 257 -19.32 2.20 21.22
N LEU A 258 -19.31 1.24 22.14
CA LEU A 258 -18.10 0.74 22.75
C LEU A 258 -17.25 -0.02 21.73
N THR A 259 -15.96 0.26 21.77
CA THR A 259 -14.88 -0.49 21.12
C THR A 259 -14.05 -1.19 22.20
N TRP A 260 -13.70 -2.43 21.94
CA TRP A 260 -12.87 -3.20 22.84
C TRP A 260 -12.08 -4.25 22.09
N LEU A 261 -10.87 -4.51 22.54
CA LEU A 261 -10.01 -5.61 22.10
C LEU A 261 -9.45 -6.29 23.35
N ALA A 262 -9.22 -7.59 23.27
CA ALA A 262 -8.52 -8.35 24.29
C ALA A 262 -7.59 -9.38 23.61
N GLY A 263 -6.39 -9.53 24.15
CA GLY A 263 -5.43 -10.40 23.51
C GLY A 263 -4.12 -10.52 24.27
N GLY A 264 -3.07 -10.86 23.54
CA GLY A 264 -1.76 -11.05 24.13
C GLY A 264 -0.63 -10.79 23.15
N GLN A 265 0.54 -10.59 23.74
CA GLN A 265 1.81 -10.46 23.03
C GLN A 265 2.76 -11.55 23.53
N LEU A 266 3.42 -12.20 22.59
CA LEU A 266 4.55 -13.08 22.82
C LEU A 266 5.79 -12.46 22.13
N GLY A 267 6.93 -12.47 22.82
CA GLY A 267 8.18 -11.87 22.37
C GLY A 267 8.28 -10.38 22.68
N THR A 268 9.36 -9.76 22.23
CA THR A 268 9.70 -8.36 22.54
C THR A 268 9.65 -7.51 21.29
N LEU A 269 9.03 -6.34 21.38
CA LEU A 269 9.08 -5.29 20.36
C LEU A 269 10.40 -4.52 20.54
N GLY A 270 11.51 -5.05 20.02
CA GLY A 270 12.81 -4.40 20.08
C GLY A 270 13.42 -4.25 18.68
N PRO A 271 14.21 -3.18 18.43
CA PRO A 271 14.85 -2.99 17.13
C PRO A 271 15.88 -4.08 16.80
N ASP A 272 16.45 -4.71 17.84
CA ASP A 272 17.55 -5.67 17.69
C ASP A 272 17.09 -7.14 17.70
N GLN A 273 15.83 -7.42 18.05
CA GLN A 273 15.25 -8.76 18.05
C GLN A 273 13.79 -8.71 17.60
N PRO A 274 13.53 -8.80 16.31
CA PRO A 274 12.16 -8.84 15.80
C PRO A 274 11.59 -10.25 16.00
N ALA A 275 11.24 -10.61 17.23
CA ALA A 275 10.53 -11.84 17.54
C ALA A 275 9.33 -11.50 18.39
N TYR A 276 8.23 -11.08 17.75
CA TYR A 276 6.98 -10.80 18.43
C TYR A 276 5.77 -11.35 17.68
N VAL A 277 4.77 -11.72 18.43
CA VAL A 277 3.43 -12.03 17.94
C VAL A 277 2.44 -11.25 18.83
N ILE A 278 1.64 -10.40 18.21
CA ILE A 278 0.51 -9.70 18.84
C ILE A 278 -0.76 -10.24 18.21
N LEU A 279 -1.69 -10.68 19.05
CA LEU A 279 -3.00 -11.14 18.59
C LEU A 279 -4.07 -10.64 19.56
N GLU A 280 -5.07 -9.96 19.02
CA GLU A 280 -6.20 -9.42 19.75
C GLU A 280 -7.50 -9.76 19.03
N TYR A 281 -8.55 -10.00 19.78
CA TYR A 281 -9.91 -10.18 19.28
C TYR A 281 -10.83 -9.18 19.94
N GLY A 282 -11.78 -8.63 19.20
CA GLY A 282 -12.78 -7.76 19.77
C GLY A 282 -13.60 -7.00 18.74
N ARG A 283 -14.15 -5.87 19.17
CA ARG A 283 -15.02 -5.00 18.37
C ARG A 283 -14.38 -3.66 18.12
N GLN A 284 -14.19 -3.31 16.86
CA GLN A 284 -13.66 -2.02 16.43
C GLN A 284 -14.44 -1.53 15.22
N GLN A 285 -14.84 -0.25 15.20
CA GLN A 285 -15.65 0.33 14.12
C GLN A 285 -16.94 -0.44 13.83
N GLY A 286 -17.56 -1.05 14.86
CA GLY A 286 -18.74 -1.88 14.69
C GLY A 286 -18.49 -3.29 14.13
N VAL A 287 -17.23 -3.63 13.80
CA VAL A 287 -16.82 -4.92 13.24
C VAL A 287 -16.20 -5.78 14.32
N TYR A 288 -16.58 -7.05 14.37
CA TYR A 288 -15.93 -8.06 15.19
C TYR A 288 -14.89 -8.82 14.38
N GLY A 289 -13.73 -9.08 14.98
CA GLY A 289 -12.70 -9.90 14.34
C GLY A 289 -11.36 -9.84 15.04
N ILE A 290 -10.37 -10.38 14.36
CA ILE A 290 -8.99 -10.50 14.83
C ILE A 290 -8.18 -9.33 14.27
N THR A 291 -7.37 -8.70 15.13
CA THR A 291 -6.29 -7.79 14.74
C THR A 291 -4.97 -8.31 15.27
N GLY A 292 -3.89 -8.02 14.59
CA GLY A 292 -2.58 -8.43 15.09
C GLY A 292 -1.47 -8.25 14.09
N ALA A 293 -0.25 -8.47 14.57
CA ALA A 293 0.95 -8.47 13.76
C ALA A 293 1.96 -9.47 14.35
N ALA A 294 2.74 -10.07 13.49
CA ALA A 294 3.82 -10.95 13.89
C ALA A 294 5.06 -10.71 13.03
N GLN A 295 6.22 -10.76 13.67
CA GLN A 295 7.51 -10.79 13.01
C GLN A 295 8.41 -11.74 13.82
N VAL A 296 8.77 -12.88 13.23
CA VAL A 296 9.48 -13.94 13.93
C VAL A 296 10.59 -14.46 13.04
N SER A 297 11.84 -14.35 13.49
CA SER A 297 12.97 -15.05 12.87
C SER A 297 12.93 -16.51 13.29
N LEU A 298 12.44 -17.38 12.41
CA LEU A 298 12.36 -18.85 12.65
C LEU A 298 13.75 -19.48 12.66
N THR A 299 14.63 -18.95 11.80
CA THR A 299 16.07 -19.24 11.78
C THR A 299 16.83 -17.92 11.53
N PRO A 300 18.16 -17.87 11.61
CA PRO A 300 18.93 -16.67 11.27
C PRO A 300 18.70 -16.14 9.83
N THR A 301 18.21 -17.00 8.94
CA THR A 301 17.98 -16.70 7.52
C THR A 301 16.51 -16.63 7.14
N LEU A 302 15.61 -17.18 7.96
CA LEU A 302 14.19 -17.33 7.66
C LEU A 302 13.33 -16.42 8.56
N LEU A 303 12.66 -15.46 7.95
CA LEU A 303 11.77 -14.48 8.61
C LEU A 303 10.31 -14.77 8.26
N LEU A 304 9.47 -14.92 9.27
CA LEU A 304 8.02 -14.96 9.17
C LEU A 304 7.46 -13.58 9.57
N THR A 305 6.58 -13.04 8.74
CA THR A 305 5.79 -11.85 9.04
C THR A 305 4.31 -12.15 8.85
N ALA A 306 3.45 -11.57 9.68
CA ALA A 306 2.01 -11.69 9.49
C ALA A 306 1.31 -10.41 9.94
N SER A 307 0.14 -10.13 9.36
CA SER A 307 -0.74 -9.07 9.82
C SER A 307 -2.21 -9.43 9.65
N ALA A 308 -3.03 -8.99 10.59
CA ALA A 308 -4.48 -9.08 10.56
C ALA A 308 -5.06 -7.70 10.86
N VAL A 309 -5.87 -7.18 9.94
CA VAL A 309 -6.50 -5.86 10.04
C VAL A 309 -7.98 -5.98 9.73
N GLN A 310 -8.79 -5.31 10.54
CA GLN A 310 -10.22 -5.17 10.31
C GLN A 310 -10.65 -3.71 10.45
N GLY A 311 -11.71 -3.31 9.76
CA GLY A 311 -12.22 -1.96 9.91
C GLY A 311 -13.28 -1.57 8.91
N VAL A 312 -13.75 -0.33 9.07
CA VAL A 312 -14.64 0.35 8.13
C VAL A 312 -14.02 1.68 7.75
N ALA A 313 -13.76 1.88 6.47
CA ALA A 313 -13.19 3.13 5.98
C ALA A 313 -13.55 3.36 4.50
N ALA A 314 -13.51 4.62 4.07
CA ALA A 314 -13.52 4.96 2.65
C ALA A 314 -12.17 4.56 2.02
N GLN A 315 -12.19 4.17 0.73
CA GLN A 315 -10.99 3.68 0.05
C GLN A 315 -9.82 4.69 0.08
N GLY A 316 -10.07 5.97 -0.18
CA GLY A 316 -9.02 6.99 -0.10
C GLY A 316 -8.47 7.19 1.32
N GLN A 317 -9.30 6.98 2.37
CA GLN A 317 -8.84 6.97 3.75
C GLN A 317 -7.90 5.78 4.04
N ILE A 318 -8.21 4.60 3.47
CA ILE A 318 -7.34 3.42 3.55
C ILE A 318 -5.98 3.73 2.92
N PHE A 319 -5.96 4.34 1.74
CA PHE A 319 -4.71 4.69 1.05
C PHE A 319 -3.89 5.74 1.80
N ALA A 320 -4.54 6.78 2.33
CA ALA A 320 -3.87 7.78 3.17
C ALA A 320 -3.24 7.16 4.43
N ASN A 321 -3.93 6.21 5.08
CA ASN A 321 -3.43 5.47 6.22
C ASN A 321 -2.28 4.53 5.85
N ASN A 322 -2.40 3.83 4.71
CA ASN A 322 -1.34 2.98 4.20
C ASN A 322 -0.06 3.79 3.91
N LEU A 323 -0.19 4.98 3.31
CA LEU A 323 0.96 5.85 3.08
C LEU A 323 1.59 6.31 4.40
N ALA A 324 0.76 6.69 5.39
CA ALA A 324 1.24 7.15 6.69
C ALA A 324 2.04 6.07 7.47
N THR A 325 1.82 4.80 7.16
CA THR A 325 2.52 3.66 7.78
C THR A 325 3.53 2.98 6.85
N SER A 326 3.92 3.64 5.75
CA SER A 326 4.82 3.07 4.75
C SER A 326 6.22 3.69 4.80
N THR A 327 7.20 2.92 4.36
CA THR A 327 8.58 3.35 4.13
C THR A 327 9.19 2.61 2.94
N PHE A 328 10.40 3.00 2.51
CA PHE A 328 11.19 2.20 1.59
C PHE A 328 11.88 1.03 2.30
N SER A 329 11.78 -0.15 1.70
CA SER A 329 12.69 -1.26 2.03
C SER A 329 14.08 -1.00 1.43
N PRO A 330 15.12 -1.72 1.86
CA PRO A 330 16.44 -1.67 1.23
C PRO A 330 16.43 -2.01 -0.27
N SER A 331 15.43 -2.76 -0.75
CA SER A 331 15.24 -3.06 -2.18
C SER A 331 14.51 -1.96 -2.96
N GLY A 332 14.09 -0.87 -2.30
CA GLY A 332 13.35 0.23 -2.91
C GLY A 332 11.84 -0.02 -3.03
N ALA A 333 11.31 -1.12 -2.50
CA ALA A 333 9.88 -1.36 -2.45
C ALA A 333 9.22 -0.57 -1.32
N ILE A 334 7.96 -0.14 -1.52
CA ILE A 334 7.16 0.50 -0.47
C ILE A 334 6.58 -0.59 0.43
N VAL A 335 6.94 -0.55 1.70
CA VAL A 335 6.56 -1.56 2.70
C VAL A 335 5.96 -0.90 3.93
N ASN A 336 5.13 -1.63 4.64
CA ASN A 336 4.62 -1.19 5.93
C ASN A 336 5.74 -1.19 6.98
N VAL A 337 5.88 -0.09 7.72
CA VAL A 337 6.97 0.11 8.72
C VAL A 337 6.93 -0.89 9.88
N THR A 338 5.75 -1.45 10.19
CA THR A 338 5.57 -2.36 11.31
C THR A 338 5.83 -3.82 10.90
N THR A 339 5.32 -4.21 9.71
CA THR A 339 5.33 -5.62 9.29
C THR A 339 6.41 -5.93 8.27
N GLY A 340 6.98 -4.89 7.62
CA GLY A 340 7.90 -5.07 6.48
C GLY A 340 7.25 -5.63 5.21
N LEU A 341 5.93 -5.90 5.25
CA LEU A 341 5.20 -6.42 4.09
C LEU A 341 4.93 -5.33 3.05
N PRO A 342 4.86 -5.67 1.76
CA PRO A 342 4.52 -4.71 0.72
C PRO A 342 3.20 -4.00 1.01
N THR A 343 3.21 -2.67 0.87
CA THR A 343 2.01 -1.85 1.05
C THR A 343 1.27 -1.72 -0.28
N ALA A 344 0.01 -2.15 -0.31
CA ALA A 344 -0.85 -2.01 -1.48
C ALA A 344 -1.60 -0.67 -1.46
N PHE A 345 -1.53 0.07 -2.56
CA PHE A 345 -2.30 1.29 -2.82
C PHE A 345 -3.43 1.06 -3.84
N TYR A 346 -3.75 -0.19 -4.08
CA TYR A 346 -4.89 -0.63 -4.87
C TYR A 346 -5.43 -1.92 -4.28
N ASN A 347 -6.66 -2.24 -4.62
CA ASN A 347 -7.24 -3.53 -4.26
C ASN A 347 -7.46 -4.36 -5.52
N PRO A 348 -6.76 -5.47 -5.69
CA PRO A 348 -6.92 -6.31 -6.87
C PRO A 348 -8.33 -6.89 -7.04
N GLY A 349 -9.10 -7.01 -5.95
CA GLY A 349 -10.43 -7.59 -6.00
C GLY A 349 -11.57 -6.62 -6.34
N VAL A 350 -11.40 -5.30 -6.12
CA VAL A 350 -12.51 -4.33 -6.28
C VAL A 350 -12.19 -3.13 -7.17
N GLY A 351 -10.94 -2.94 -7.58
CA GLY A 351 -10.53 -1.76 -8.34
C GLY A 351 -10.64 -0.46 -7.52
N LEU A 352 -10.68 0.69 -8.20
CA LEU A 352 -10.85 2.00 -7.56
C LEU A 352 -12.30 2.40 -7.43
N SER A 353 -12.66 3.00 -6.29
CA SER A 353 -14.01 3.54 -6.04
C SER A 353 -13.98 4.61 -4.95
N ASN A 354 -15.08 5.36 -4.80
CA ASN A 354 -15.30 6.26 -3.66
C ASN A 354 -16.13 5.61 -2.54
N ASN A 355 -16.28 4.29 -2.56
CA ASN A 355 -17.11 3.57 -1.62
C ASN A 355 -16.48 3.48 -0.22
N VAL A 356 -17.34 3.32 0.76
CA VAL A 356 -16.98 2.92 2.11
C VAL A 356 -17.02 1.39 2.20
N TYR A 357 -15.96 0.80 2.70
CA TYR A 357 -15.81 -0.64 2.80
C TYR A 357 -15.70 -1.10 4.24
N ARG A 358 -16.37 -2.23 4.55
CA ARG A 358 -16.00 -3.10 5.64
C ARG A 358 -14.96 -4.06 5.12
N GLN A 359 -13.84 -4.20 5.83
CA GLN A 359 -12.73 -5.03 5.39
C GLN A 359 -12.15 -5.91 6.50
N HIS A 360 -11.73 -7.11 6.09
CA HIS A 360 -10.88 -8.00 6.87
C HIS A 360 -9.71 -8.39 5.95
N ILE A 361 -8.50 -8.08 6.36
CA ILE A 361 -7.28 -8.32 5.60
C ILE A 361 -6.34 -9.15 6.45
N TYR A 362 -5.92 -10.30 5.93
CA TYR A 362 -4.94 -11.19 6.54
C TYR A 362 -3.79 -11.39 5.57
N ASN A 363 -2.58 -11.14 6.04
CA ASN A 363 -1.36 -11.29 5.25
C ASN A 363 -0.38 -12.16 6.01
N VAL A 364 0.32 -13.04 5.29
CA VAL A 364 1.43 -13.84 5.81
C VAL A 364 2.56 -13.80 4.80
N GLY A 365 3.75 -13.46 5.25
CA GLY A 365 4.97 -13.45 4.47
C GLY A 365 6.01 -14.37 5.08
N LEU A 366 6.71 -15.11 4.25
CA LEU A 366 7.86 -15.92 4.61
C LEU A 366 9.01 -15.52 3.68
N SER A 367 10.13 -15.10 4.22
CA SER A 367 11.29 -14.73 3.41
C SER A 367 12.55 -15.40 3.95
N GLU A 368 13.35 -15.93 3.05
CA GLU A 368 14.59 -16.63 3.37
C GLU A 368 15.76 -16.10 2.53
N VAL A 369 16.87 -15.80 3.20
CA VAL A 369 18.10 -15.31 2.60
C VAL A 369 19.19 -16.34 2.80
N ILE A 370 19.49 -17.14 1.78
CA ILE A 370 20.61 -18.10 1.74
C ILE A 370 21.53 -17.66 0.60
N PRO A 371 22.51 -16.79 0.87
CA PRO A 371 23.35 -16.25 -0.21
C PRO A 371 23.95 -17.36 -1.10
N PRO A 372 23.89 -17.24 -2.43
CA PRO A 372 23.47 -16.08 -3.20
C PRO A 372 21.94 -16.04 -3.52
N ASN A 373 21.11 -16.80 -2.85
CA ASN A 373 19.69 -16.96 -3.13
C ASN A 373 18.83 -16.18 -2.13
N PHE A 374 17.69 -15.67 -2.64
CA PHE A 374 16.61 -15.09 -1.85
C PHE A 374 15.29 -15.74 -2.29
N TYR A 375 14.49 -16.16 -1.33
CA TYR A 375 13.15 -16.73 -1.53
C TYR A 375 12.13 -15.90 -0.78
N SER A 376 10.95 -15.69 -1.34
CA SER A 376 9.81 -15.15 -0.61
C SER A 376 8.51 -15.83 -1.01
N LEU A 377 7.67 -16.09 -0.01
CA LEU A 377 6.30 -16.54 -0.16
C LEU A 377 5.42 -15.51 0.52
N PHE A 378 4.40 -15.01 -0.17
CA PHE A 378 3.41 -14.10 0.36
C PHE A 378 2.01 -14.67 0.12
N LEU A 379 1.22 -14.73 1.18
CA LEU A 379 -0.16 -15.18 1.20
C LEU A 379 -1.03 -14.01 1.67
N PHE A 380 -2.15 -13.79 1.01
CA PHE A 380 -3.13 -12.84 1.52
C PHE A 380 -4.55 -13.38 1.37
N TYR A 381 -5.39 -13.00 2.31
CA TYR A 381 -6.83 -13.11 2.22
C TYR A 381 -7.44 -11.76 2.53
N ASN A 382 -8.29 -11.28 1.64
CA ASN A 382 -8.97 -10.01 1.77
C ASN A 382 -10.46 -10.20 1.53
N GLN A 383 -11.27 -9.86 2.54
CA GLN A 383 -12.72 -9.79 2.41
C GLN A 383 -13.13 -8.33 2.49
N GLN A 384 -13.81 -7.85 1.47
CA GLN A 384 -14.31 -6.48 1.40
C GLN A 384 -15.78 -6.45 1.00
N GLN A 385 -16.57 -5.67 1.73
CA GLN A 385 -17.97 -5.42 1.45
C GLN A 385 -18.21 -3.92 1.29
N SER A 386 -18.73 -3.50 0.14
CA SER A 386 -19.21 -2.13 -0.03
C SER A 386 -20.42 -1.89 0.88
N LEU A 387 -20.34 -0.84 1.69
CA LEU A 387 -21.43 -0.34 2.54
C LEU A 387 -22.12 0.88 1.91
N THR A 388 -21.62 1.35 0.76
CA THR A 388 -22.26 2.37 -0.06
C THR A 388 -23.34 1.71 -0.93
N PRO A 389 -24.58 2.20 -0.91
CA PRO A 389 -25.65 1.64 -1.73
C PRO A 389 -25.38 1.69 -3.24
N PRO A 390 -25.75 0.66 -4.02
CA PRO A 390 -26.35 -0.59 -3.58
C PRO A 390 -25.33 -1.49 -2.85
N ILE A 391 -25.75 -2.00 -1.68
CA ILE A 391 -24.89 -2.90 -0.90
C ILE A 391 -24.78 -4.23 -1.64
N THR A 392 -23.56 -4.66 -1.90
CA THR A 392 -23.25 -5.91 -2.62
C THR A 392 -22.82 -7.01 -1.65
N ALA A 393 -22.79 -8.25 -2.14
CA ALA A 393 -22.15 -9.35 -1.43
C ALA A 393 -20.66 -9.05 -1.19
N PRO A 394 -20.06 -9.56 -0.11
CA PRO A 394 -18.64 -9.39 0.13
C PRO A 394 -17.80 -9.96 -1.03
N THR A 395 -16.83 -9.20 -1.49
CA THR A 395 -15.77 -9.68 -2.38
C THR A 395 -14.71 -10.36 -1.53
N ASN A 396 -14.43 -11.63 -1.84
CA ASN A 396 -13.37 -12.40 -1.19
C ASN A 396 -12.24 -12.59 -2.19
N SER A 397 -11.02 -12.21 -1.82
CA SER A 397 -9.83 -12.42 -2.64
C SER A 397 -8.80 -13.20 -1.84
N LEU A 398 -8.35 -14.32 -2.38
CA LEU A 398 -7.26 -15.14 -1.87
C LEU A 398 -6.11 -15.08 -2.86
N GLY A 399 -4.90 -14.78 -2.39
CA GLY A 399 -3.74 -14.77 -3.26
C GLY A 399 -2.52 -15.44 -2.65
N VAL A 400 -1.70 -15.96 -3.54
CA VAL A 400 -0.39 -16.58 -3.26
C VAL A 400 0.62 -15.99 -4.21
N TYR A 401 1.74 -15.55 -3.71
CA TYR A 401 2.84 -15.02 -4.50
C TYR A 401 4.16 -15.65 -4.02
N LEU A 402 4.84 -16.32 -4.93
CA LEU A 402 6.16 -16.91 -4.71
C LEU A 402 7.18 -16.16 -5.55
N SER A 403 8.29 -15.75 -4.96
CA SER A 403 9.40 -15.19 -5.70
C SER A 403 10.74 -15.83 -5.31
N TYR A 404 11.62 -15.85 -6.28
CA TYR A 404 13.00 -16.34 -6.15
C TYR A 404 13.92 -15.36 -6.87
N SER A 405 15.04 -15.02 -6.23
CA SER A 405 16.12 -14.32 -6.91
C SER A 405 17.47 -14.91 -6.56
N ARG A 406 18.42 -14.84 -7.49
CA ARG A 406 19.77 -15.32 -7.32
C ARG A 406 20.78 -14.35 -7.90
N SER A 407 21.75 -13.97 -7.10
CA SER A 407 22.96 -13.29 -7.56
C SER A 407 23.89 -14.31 -8.20
N MET A 408 23.86 -14.42 -9.53
CA MET A 408 24.68 -15.37 -10.30
C MET A 408 26.14 -14.92 -10.32
N ARG A 409 26.35 -13.61 -10.36
CA ARG A 409 27.61 -12.89 -10.25
C ARG A 409 27.34 -11.55 -9.55
N PRO A 410 28.36 -10.81 -9.09
CA PRO A 410 28.18 -9.50 -8.46
C PRO A 410 27.43 -8.48 -9.33
N ASP A 411 27.50 -8.63 -10.65
CA ASP A 411 26.90 -7.76 -11.67
C ASP A 411 25.66 -8.39 -12.35
N LEU A 412 25.29 -9.65 -12.04
CA LEU A 412 24.21 -10.38 -12.70
C LEU A 412 23.28 -11.04 -11.69
N THR A 413 22.02 -10.62 -11.70
CA THR A 413 20.96 -11.21 -10.89
C THR A 413 19.84 -11.73 -11.76
N GLY A 414 19.45 -13.00 -11.55
CA GLY A 414 18.24 -13.59 -12.11
C GLY A 414 17.12 -13.60 -11.10
N TYR A 415 15.87 -13.47 -11.56
CA TYR A 415 14.70 -13.58 -10.72
C TYR A 415 13.54 -14.27 -11.44
N ALA A 416 12.71 -14.93 -10.66
CA ALA A 416 11.50 -15.59 -11.11
C ALA A 416 10.40 -15.36 -10.08
N SER A 417 9.16 -15.18 -10.52
CA SER A 417 8.03 -15.15 -9.62
C SER A 417 6.79 -15.75 -10.26
N VAL A 418 5.90 -16.28 -9.42
CA VAL A 418 4.57 -16.72 -9.80
C VAL A 418 3.56 -16.22 -8.78
N GLY A 419 2.48 -15.65 -9.24
CA GLY A 419 1.36 -15.19 -8.44
C GLY A 419 0.06 -15.83 -8.91
N PHE A 420 -0.78 -16.19 -7.95
CA PHE A 420 -2.15 -16.64 -8.16
C PHE A 420 -3.08 -15.82 -7.31
N VAL A 421 -4.20 -15.34 -7.89
CA VAL A 421 -5.27 -14.67 -7.17
C VAL A 421 -6.60 -15.24 -7.62
N ASN A 422 -7.37 -15.72 -6.66
CA ASN A 422 -8.79 -16.02 -6.82
C ASN A 422 -9.62 -14.90 -6.21
N SER A 423 -10.56 -14.35 -6.94
CA SER A 423 -11.53 -13.37 -6.45
C SER A 423 -12.95 -13.84 -6.73
N VAL A 424 -13.78 -13.83 -5.69
CA VAL A 424 -15.18 -14.24 -5.73
C VAL A 424 -16.05 -13.03 -5.41
N ASN A 425 -17.17 -12.89 -6.13
CA ASN A 425 -18.09 -11.75 -6.04
C ASN A 425 -17.44 -10.39 -6.34
N ALA A 426 -16.43 -10.36 -7.20
CA ALA A 426 -15.85 -9.10 -7.65
C ALA A 426 -16.91 -8.28 -8.42
N PRO A 427 -17.03 -6.96 -8.17
CA PRO A 427 -17.98 -6.13 -8.88
C PRO A 427 -17.57 -5.97 -10.34
N THR A 428 -18.52 -6.16 -11.27
CA THR A 428 -18.32 -5.94 -12.70
C THR A 428 -19.44 -5.09 -13.26
N VAL A 429 -19.14 -4.32 -14.30
CA VAL A 429 -20.16 -3.55 -15.03
C VAL A 429 -20.53 -4.28 -16.30
N THR A 430 -21.81 -4.58 -16.46
CA THR A 430 -22.29 -5.40 -17.55
C THR A 430 -22.77 -4.62 -18.77
N THR A 431 -23.22 -3.37 -18.63
CA THR A 431 -23.62 -2.53 -19.79
C THR A 431 -23.58 -1.03 -19.50
N VAL A 432 -23.30 -0.22 -20.54
CA VAL A 432 -23.32 1.25 -20.47
C VAL A 432 -24.74 1.81 -20.46
N ALA A 433 -25.72 1.12 -21.03
CA ALA A 433 -27.09 1.61 -21.18
C ALA A 433 -28.00 1.39 -19.97
N ALA A 434 -27.69 0.38 -19.15
CA ALA A 434 -28.35 0.11 -17.86
C ALA A 434 -27.31 -0.53 -16.94
N PRO A 435 -26.58 0.25 -16.14
CA PRO A 435 -25.52 -0.27 -15.29
C PRO A 435 -26.11 -1.18 -14.21
N THR A 436 -26.10 -2.46 -14.46
CA THR A 436 -26.36 -3.47 -13.44
C THR A 436 -25.04 -3.91 -12.87
N VAL A 437 -24.86 -3.75 -11.56
CA VAL A 437 -23.72 -4.34 -10.85
C VAL A 437 -23.97 -5.84 -10.80
N SER A 438 -23.26 -6.60 -11.62
CA SER A 438 -23.16 -8.04 -11.47
C SER A 438 -21.89 -8.40 -10.72
N THR A 439 -21.88 -9.53 -10.06
CA THR A 439 -20.69 -10.09 -9.42
C THR A 439 -20.12 -11.20 -10.29
N THR A 440 -18.82 -11.27 -10.41
CA THR A 440 -18.15 -12.38 -11.10
C THR A 440 -17.04 -12.95 -10.22
N SER A 441 -16.67 -14.17 -10.52
CA SER A 441 -15.49 -14.80 -9.94
C SER A 441 -14.45 -14.93 -11.03
N PHE A 442 -13.22 -14.63 -10.71
CA PHE A 442 -12.09 -14.79 -11.63
C PHE A 442 -10.86 -15.32 -10.92
N ASP A 443 -10.04 -16.04 -11.67
CA ASP A 443 -8.70 -16.44 -11.27
C ASP A 443 -7.69 -15.72 -12.14
N THR A 444 -6.62 -15.24 -11.54
CA THR A 444 -5.50 -14.63 -12.25
C THR A 444 -4.22 -15.37 -11.90
N VAL A 445 -3.46 -15.78 -12.91
CA VAL A 445 -2.10 -16.30 -12.78
C VAL A 445 -1.15 -15.32 -13.44
N THR A 446 -0.10 -14.93 -12.74
CA THR A 446 0.96 -14.07 -13.30
C THR A 446 2.30 -14.75 -13.06
N THR A 447 3.12 -14.88 -14.10
CA THR A 447 4.48 -15.40 -14.01
C THR A 447 5.44 -14.35 -14.56
N GLN A 448 6.55 -14.13 -13.85
CA GLN A 448 7.61 -13.24 -14.28
C GLN A 448 8.95 -13.96 -14.24
N LEU A 449 9.75 -13.75 -15.27
CA LEU A 449 11.13 -14.25 -15.37
C LEU A 449 12.01 -13.09 -15.85
N GLY A 450 13.09 -12.83 -15.16
CA GLY A 450 13.94 -11.70 -15.53
C GLY A 450 15.39 -11.84 -15.12
N ILE A 451 16.20 -11.02 -15.75
CA ILE A 451 17.60 -10.83 -15.43
C ILE A 451 17.93 -9.35 -15.38
N ASN A 452 18.78 -8.98 -14.41
CA ASN A 452 19.36 -7.65 -14.29
C ASN A 452 20.87 -7.77 -14.45
N TYR A 453 21.46 -6.91 -15.27
CA TYR A 453 22.89 -6.83 -15.47
C TYR A 453 23.41 -5.41 -15.26
N VAL A 454 24.45 -5.25 -14.45
CA VAL A 454 25.08 -3.97 -14.14
C VAL A 454 26.30 -3.79 -15.04
N PHE A 455 26.21 -2.90 -16.04
CA PHE A 455 27.31 -2.56 -16.94
C PHE A 455 28.21 -1.49 -16.31
N GLY A 456 29.07 -1.88 -15.33
CA GLY A 456 29.92 -0.95 -14.63
C GLY A 456 29.19 -0.17 -13.52
N ARG A 457 29.60 1.09 -13.25
CA ARG A 457 29.17 1.82 -12.06
C ARG A 457 27.80 2.52 -12.16
N SER A 458 27.32 2.77 -13.36
CA SER A 458 26.17 3.68 -13.54
C SER A 458 25.13 3.22 -14.56
N LEU A 459 25.37 2.14 -15.30
CA LEU A 459 24.46 1.63 -16.32
C LEU A 459 23.92 0.25 -15.89
N THR A 460 22.62 0.10 -15.90
CA THR A 460 21.94 -1.18 -15.63
C THR A 460 21.04 -1.53 -16.78
N GLY A 461 21.06 -2.79 -17.20
CA GLY A 461 20.12 -3.34 -18.17
C GLY A 461 19.30 -4.46 -17.56
N SER A 462 18.05 -4.59 -17.98
CA SER A 462 17.20 -5.69 -17.58
C SER A 462 16.40 -6.24 -18.75
N ILE A 463 16.09 -7.53 -18.67
CA ILE A 463 15.13 -8.22 -19.51
C ILE A 463 14.12 -8.86 -18.60
N LEU A 464 12.83 -8.63 -18.84
CA LEU A 464 11.71 -9.16 -18.10
C LEU A 464 10.70 -9.79 -19.06
N TYR A 465 10.38 -11.04 -18.87
CA TYR A 465 9.23 -11.71 -19.47
C TYR A 465 8.10 -11.79 -18.44
N THR A 466 6.89 -11.40 -18.83
CA THR A 466 5.68 -11.51 -18.03
C THR A 466 4.61 -12.27 -18.79
N PHE A 467 4.09 -13.31 -18.18
CA PHE A 467 2.89 -14.03 -18.60
C PHE A 467 1.78 -13.73 -17.62
N SER A 468 0.58 -13.39 -18.12
CA SER A 468 -0.62 -13.21 -17.32
C SER A 468 -1.80 -13.93 -17.97
N TYR A 469 -2.52 -14.69 -17.17
CA TYR A 469 -3.76 -15.35 -17.55
C TYR A 469 -4.84 -15.02 -16.53
N GLN A 470 -6.00 -14.59 -17.00
CA GLN A 470 -7.18 -14.35 -16.18
C GLN A 470 -8.37 -15.08 -16.81
N ASN A 471 -8.98 -15.99 -16.06
CA ASN A 471 -10.25 -16.59 -16.47
C ASN A 471 -11.41 -15.61 -16.18
N ASN A 472 -12.49 -15.70 -16.95
CA ASN A 472 -13.70 -14.89 -16.79
C ASN A 472 -13.40 -13.37 -16.65
N GLY A 473 -12.37 -12.87 -17.34
CA GLY A 473 -11.97 -11.47 -17.29
C GLY A 473 -13.16 -10.55 -17.55
N ALA A 474 -13.32 -9.57 -16.66
CA ALA A 474 -14.32 -8.52 -16.83
C ALA A 474 -13.96 -7.67 -18.04
N VAL A 475 -14.89 -7.51 -18.96
CA VAL A 475 -14.67 -6.78 -20.19
C VAL A 475 -15.12 -5.34 -20.05
N LEU A 476 -14.28 -4.41 -20.50
CA LEU A 476 -14.67 -3.04 -20.82
C LEU A 476 -15.80 -3.01 -21.86
N ALA A 477 -16.63 -1.98 -21.76
CA ALA A 477 -17.81 -1.78 -22.62
C ALA A 477 -17.57 -2.19 -24.10
N GLY A 478 -18.33 -3.16 -24.55
CA GLY A 478 -18.33 -3.63 -25.94
C GLY A 478 -17.51 -4.89 -26.26
N GLY A 479 -16.77 -5.44 -25.29
CA GLY A 479 -16.00 -6.68 -25.50
C GLY A 479 -16.76 -7.93 -25.05
N ARG A 480 -16.25 -9.11 -25.44
CA ARG A 480 -16.79 -10.41 -25.02
C ARG A 480 -16.17 -10.83 -23.69
N THR A 481 -16.99 -11.32 -22.77
CA THR A 481 -16.51 -12.00 -21.55
C THR A 481 -15.76 -13.26 -21.96
N GLY A 482 -14.64 -13.52 -21.36
CA GLY A 482 -13.83 -14.73 -21.59
C GLY A 482 -12.44 -14.62 -21.01
N ASP A 483 -11.66 -15.64 -21.24
CA ASP A 483 -10.31 -15.73 -20.72
C ASP A 483 -9.39 -14.70 -21.39
N VAL A 484 -8.64 -13.97 -20.61
CA VAL A 484 -7.64 -13.01 -21.07
C VAL A 484 -6.26 -13.59 -20.87
N LEU A 485 -5.46 -13.61 -21.92
CA LEU A 485 -4.08 -14.05 -21.88
C LEU A 485 -3.19 -12.94 -22.46
N VAL A 486 -2.10 -12.64 -21.76
CA VAL A 486 -1.13 -11.61 -22.14
C VAL A 486 0.28 -12.14 -21.98
N ASN A 487 1.07 -12.02 -23.03
CA ASN A 487 2.52 -12.22 -22.98
C ASN A 487 3.21 -10.89 -23.24
N GLN A 488 4.23 -10.60 -22.45
CA GLN A 488 5.04 -9.39 -22.58
C GLN A 488 6.51 -9.71 -22.41
N ILE A 489 7.34 -9.09 -23.21
CA ILE A 489 8.79 -9.06 -23.01
C ILE A 489 9.24 -7.61 -22.96
N GLN A 490 9.95 -7.23 -21.93
CA GLN A 490 10.45 -5.87 -21.71
C GLN A 490 11.98 -5.88 -21.66
N PHE A 491 12.57 -4.94 -22.37
CA PHE A 491 13.99 -4.60 -22.31
C PHE A 491 14.10 -3.21 -21.70
N GLN A 492 14.97 -3.03 -20.73
CA GLN A 492 15.16 -1.73 -20.08
C GLN A 492 16.64 -1.43 -19.92
N LEU A 493 17.00 -0.18 -20.15
CA LEU A 493 18.28 0.41 -19.79
C LEU A 493 18.06 1.60 -18.87
N SER A 494 18.83 1.68 -17.80
CA SER A 494 18.81 2.78 -16.84
C SER A 494 20.22 3.26 -16.57
N LYS A 495 20.43 4.57 -16.60
CA LYS A 495 21.73 5.21 -16.29
C LYS A 495 21.56 6.21 -15.15
N THR A 496 22.41 6.06 -14.13
CA THR A 496 22.56 7.02 -13.03
C THR A 496 23.74 7.96 -13.34
N PHE A 497 23.61 9.24 -12.99
CA PHE A 497 24.62 10.27 -13.27
C PHE A 497 25.30 10.78 -12.02
#